data_be8fa20355731bb52a4dc408d6e6a4d5
#
_entry.id   be8fa20355731bb52a4dc408d6e6a4d5
#
_cell.length_a   1.000
_cell.length_b   1.000
_cell.length_c   1.000
_cell.angle_alpha   90.00
_cell.angle_beta   90.00
_cell.angle_gamma   90.00
#
_symmetry.space_group_name_H-M   'P 1'
#
loop_
_entity.id
_entity.type
_entity.pdbx_description
1 polymer ?
#
loop_
_entity_poly.entity_id
_entity_poly.type
_entity_poly.pdbx_seq_one_letter_code
_entity_poly.pdbx_strand_id
1 'polypeptide(L)'
;MAQHDYVIANQSGASFRADLNNGLAAIVSNNSGATAPSTTYAYMWWADTTTGQLKLRNAANSAWITITELDGTLLMEDGSAASPGLAFATDLDTGFFRAGANQLGIATNGVERVEFGTSEVVFNDGGNDIDFRIEGDTNANLFFVDAGNDRIGLGSSSPSEKLYVSTSGAATNIVATSDISTSALASRILLGN
;
A
#
# COMPACT_ATOMS: atom_id res chain seq x y z
N MET A 1 -30.00 8.77 16.71
CA MET A 1 -28.70 8.80 17.39
C MET A 1 -28.92 8.31 18.80
N ALA A 2 -28.13 7.35 19.25
CA ALA A 2 -28.29 6.75 20.56
C ALA A 2 -26.94 6.73 21.28
N GLN A 3 -26.83 7.58 22.29
CA GLN A 3 -25.71 7.60 23.23
C GLN A 3 -26.28 7.55 24.66
N HIS A 4 -25.54 6.96 25.59
CA HIS A 4 -25.95 6.78 26.98
C HIS A 4 -24.75 6.98 27.90
N ASP A 5 -25.01 7.42 29.15
CA ASP A 5 -23.97 7.57 30.14
C ASP A 5 -23.62 6.27 30.87
N TYR A 6 -24.38 5.18 30.58
CA TYR A 6 -24.26 3.83 31.16
C TYR A 6 -24.51 3.79 32.67
N VAL A 7 -25.21 4.77 33.19
CA VAL A 7 -25.67 4.78 34.57
C VAL A 7 -27.18 4.59 34.60
N ILE A 8 -27.63 3.50 35.21
CA ILE A 8 -29.07 3.23 35.43
C ILE A 8 -29.43 3.65 36.85
N ALA A 9 -30.11 4.80 36.97
CA ALA A 9 -30.49 5.35 38.25
C ALA A 9 -31.61 4.52 38.89
N ASN A 10 -31.71 4.60 40.24
CA ASN A 10 -32.86 4.06 40.97
C ASN A 10 -34.06 4.99 40.77
N GLN A 11 -35.09 4.52 40.05
CA GLN A 11 -36.19 5.33 39.57
C GLN A 11 -37.48 4.49 39.38
N SER A 12 -38.59 5.11 38.97
CA SER A 12 -39.85 4.40 38.72
C SER A 12 -39.68 3.32 37.66
N GLY A 13 -40.49 2.26 37.72
CA GLY A 13 -40.38 1.15 36.73
C GLY A 13 -40.53 1.56 35.26
N ALA A 14 -41.28 2.63 34.97
CA ALA A 14 -41.41 3.18 33.63
C ALA A 14 -40.10 3.91 33.20
N SER A 15 -39.56 4.75 34.04
CA SER A 15 -38.31 5.48 33.82
C SER A 15 -37.13 4.52 33.72
N PHE A 16 -37.07 3.50 34.59
CA PHE A 16 -36.04 2.45 34.55
C PHE A 16 -36.02 1.71 33.18
N ARG A 17 -37.22 1.31 32.69
CA ARG A 17 -37.32 0.66 31.38
C ARG A 17 -36.85 1.56 30.22
N ALA A 18 -37.23 2.86 30.31
CA ALA A 18 -36.80 3.83 29.29
C ALA A 18 -35.28 4.00 29.28
N ASP A 19 -34.67 4.15 30.44
CA ASP A 19 -33.24 4.32 30.66
C ASP A 19 -32.45 3.09 30.18
N LEU A 20 -32.91 1.87 30.56
CA LEU A 20 -32.32 0.63 30.11
C LEU A 20 -32.43 0.48 28.57
N ASN A 21 -33.58 0.80 27.98
CA ASN A 21 -33.75 0.73 26.53
C ASN A 21 -32.84 1.71 25.78
N ASN A 22 -32.62 2.93 26.35
CA ASN A 22 -31.67 3.89 25.79
C ASN A 22 -30.22 3.36 25.85
N GLY A 23 -29.84 2.73 26.96
CA GLY A 23 -28.55 2.09 27.10
C GLY A 23 -28.34 0.96 26.07
N LEU A 24 -29.35 0.10 25.91
CA LEU A 24 -29.32 -0.98 24.90
C LEU A 24 -29.25 -0.40 23.47
N ALA A 25 -30.04 0.65 23.18
CA ALA A 25 -29.99 1.31 21.88
C ALA A 25 -28.62 1.93 21.58
N ALA A 26 -27.96 2.52 22.59
CA ALA A 26 -26.59 3.03 22.45
C ALA A 26 -25.60 1.91 22.09
N ILE A 27 -25.67 0.78 22.79
CA ILE A 27 -24.80 -0.39 22.51
C ILE A 27 -25.04 -0.93 21.09
N VAL A 28 -26.31 -1.19 20.72
CA VAL A 28 -26.66 -1.76 19.41
C VAL A 28 -26.28 -0.84 18.25
N SER A 29 -26.34 0.48 18.45
CA SER A 29 -25.99 1.48 17.42
C SER A 29 -24.53 1.91 17.46
N ASN A 30 -23.65 1.21 18.20
CA ASN A 30 -22.25 1.61 18.43
C ASN A 30 -22.13 3.05 18.93
N ASN A 31 -22.99 3.47 19.87
CA ASN A 31 -23.02 4.83 20.40
C ASN A 31 -23.14 5.92 19.32
N SER A 32 -23.95 5.70 18.30
CA SER A 32 -24.05 6.61 17.15
C SER A 32 -24.40 8.04 17.54
N GLY A 33 -23.69 8.99 17.03
CA GLY A 33 -23.95 10.39 17.29
C GLY A 33 -23.02 11.35 16.56
N ALA A 34 -23.48 12.62 16.46
CA ALA A 34 -22.71 13.69 15.80
C ALA A 34 -21.55 14.23 16.65
N THR A 35 -21.58 13.96 17.96
CA THR A 35 -20.52 14.32 18.92
C THR A 35 -20.06 13.06 19.62
N ALA A 36 -18.81 13.05 20.09
CA ALA A 36 -18.29 11.93 20.84
C ALA A 36 -19.13 11.68 22.12
N PRO A 37 -19.34 10.40 22.52
CA PRO A 37 -19.96 10.07 23.79
C PRO A 37 -19.26 10.79 24.95
N SER A 38 -20.04 11.38 25.86
CA SER A 38 -19.51 12.07 27.05
C SER A 38 -18.89 11.09 28.05
N THR A 39 -19.45 9.88 28.14
CA THR A 39 -18.90 8.78 28.95
C THR A 39 -18.21 7.79 28.00
N THR A 40 -16.96 7.48 28.29
CA THR A 40 -16.13 6.61 27.43
C THR A 40 -15.47 5.50 28.24
N TYR A 41 -15.34 4.35 27.61
CA TYR A 41 -14.62 3.19 28.13
C TYR A 41 -13.56 2.71 27.11
N ALA A 42 -12.49 2.13 27.58
CA ALA A 42 -11.50 1.50 26.70
C ALA A 42 -12.20 0.49 25.77
N TYR A 43 -11.82 0.48 24.49
CA TYR A 43 -12.38 -0.39 23.44
C TYR A 43 -13.87 -0.14 23.11
N MET A 44 -14.45 0.97 23.55
CA MET A 44 -15.80 1.38 23.19
C MET A 44 -15.87 1.79 21.72
N TRP A 45 -16.93 1.41 21.02
CA TRP A 45 -17.21 1.85 19.66
C TRP A 45 -18.01 3.15 19.62
N TRP A 46 -17.73 3.96 18.61
CA TRP A 46 -18.50 5.15 18.29
C TRP A 46 -18.70 5.25 16.75
N ALA A 47 -19.97 5.22 16.31
CA ALA A 47 -20.33 5.57 14.94
C ALA A 47 -20.50 7.09 14.86
N ASP A 48 -19.44 7.78 14.47
CA ASP A 48 -19.40 9.24 14.30
C ASP A 48 -20.18 9.63 13.03
N THR A 49 -21.40 10.10 13.20
CA THR A 49 -22.28 10.46 12.08
C THR A 49 -21.94 11.83 11.45
N THR A 50 -21.06 12.63 12.05
CA THR A 50 -20.58 13.89 11.51
C THR A 50 -19.47 13.65 10.49
N THR A 51 -18.52 12.80 10.83
CA THR A 51 -17.39 12.46 9.93
C THR A 51 -17.66 11.24 9.07
N GLY A 52 -18.74 10.48 9.32
CA GLY A 52 -19.05 9.24 8.61
C GLY A 52 -18.12 8.08 9.00
N GLN A 53 -17.54 8.08 10.20
CA GLN A 53 -16.49 7.14 10.59
C GLN A 53 -16.90 6.23 11.75
N LEU A 54 -16.51 4.96 11.66
CA LEU A 54 -16.56 4.04 12.79
C LEU A 54 -15.23 4.10 13.56
N LYS A 55 -15.33 4.43 14.84
CA LYS A 55 -14.18 4.66 15.72
C LYS A 55 -14.16 3.71 16.91
N LEU A 56 -12.95 3.33 17.32
CA LEU A 56 -12.67 2.53 18.50
C LEU A 56 -11.90 3.35 19.53
N ARG A 57 -12.30 3.30 20.78
CA ARG A 57 -11.55 3.91 21.88
C ARG A 57 -10.28 3.10 22.16
N ASN A 58 -9.12 3.75 22.30
CA ASN A 58 -7.86 3.06 22.58
C ASN A 58 -7.84 2.45 24.00
N ALA A 59 -6.88 1.56 24.26
CA ALA A 59 -6.72 0.88 25.54
C ALA A 59 -6.56 1.83 26.75
N ALA A 60 -5.90 2.96 26.53
CA ALA A 60 -5.70 3.99 27.58
C ALA A 60 -6.95 4.86 27.82
N ASN A 61 -8.03 4.67 27.07
CA ASN A 61 -9.24 5.50 27.11
C ASN A 61 -8.96 6.99 26.89
N SER A 62 -7.97 7.35 26.05
CA SER A 62 -7.50 8.72 25.85
C SER A 62 -7.77 9.27 24.45
N ALA A 63 -7.91 8.39 23.43
CA ALA A 63 -8.09 8.79 22.03
C ALA A 63 -9.05 7.85 21.27
N TRP A 64 -9.65 8.37 20.19
CA TRP A 64 -10.42 7.61 19.23
C TRP A 64 -9.53 7.24 18.04
N ILE A 65 -9.53 5.96 17.66
CA ILE A 65 -8.86 5.39 16.50
C ILE A 65 -9.93 5.21 15.44
N THR A 66 -9.76 5.79 14.25
CA THR A 66 -10.63 5.52 13.11
C THR A 66 -10.33 4.13 12.55
N ILE A 67 -11.35 3.31 12.39
CA ILE A 67 -11.21 1.95 11.88
C ILE A 67 -11.65 1.88 10.41
N THR A 68 -12.77 2.50 10.06
CA THR A 68 -13.31 2.49 8.69
C THR A 68 -14.34 3.61 8.54
N GLU A 69 -14.71 3.93 7.30
CA GLU A 69 -15.89 4.74 7.00
C GLU A 69 -17.18 3.97 7.29
N LEU A 70 -18.27 4.66 7.59
CA LEU A 70 -19.59 4.03 7.82
C LEU A 70 -20.20 3.46 6.53
N ASP A 71 -19.69 3.84 5.36
CA ASP A 71 -20.06 3.26 4.06
C ASP A 71 -19.28 1.98 3.71
N GLY A 72 -18.33 1.58 4.57
CA GLY A 72 -17.52 0.39 4.40
C GLY A 72 -16.13 0.64 3.77
N THR A 73 -15.80 1.88 3.38
CA THR A 73 -14.46 2.22 2.88
C THR A 73 -13.42 2.07 3.98
N LEU A 74 -12.37 1.28 3.73
CA LEU A 74 -11.25 1.14 4.65
C LEU A 74 -10.24 2.28 4.42
N LEU A 75 -10.06 3.13 5.41
CA LEU A 75 -8.99 4.14 5.44
C LEU A 75 -7.77 3.58 6.14
N MET A 76 -6.62 3.70 5.49
CA MET A 76 -5.33 3.32 6.06
C MET A 76 -4.51 4.57 6.34
N GLU A 77 -3.68 4.53 7.38
CA GLU A 77 -2.66 5.55 7.61
C GLU A 77 -1.67 5.59 6.43
N ASP A 78 -1.14 6.76 6.14
CA ASP A 78 -0.19 6.94 5.04
C ASP A 78 1.02 6.00 5.18
N GLY A 79 1.55 5.87 6.38
CA GLY A 79 2.73 5.06 6.66
C GLY A 79 3.99 5.60 5.99
N SER A 80 4.96 4.71 5.83
CA SER A 80 6.23 4.95 5.13
C SER A 80 6.81 3.59 4.68
N ALA A 81 7.87 3.59 3.90
CA ALA A 81 8.57 2.35 3.54
C ALA A 81 9.01 1.56 4.78
N ALA A 82 9.53 2.24 5.82
CA ALA A 82 9.97 1.61 7.07
C ALA A 82 8.83 1.18 8.01
N SER A 83 7.61 1.69 7.79
CA SER A 83 6.42 1.40 8.58
C SER A 83 5.17 1.59 7.72
N PRO A 84 4.87 0.65 6.81
CA PRO A 84 3.72 0.70 5.92
C PRO A 84 2.39 0.86 6.66
N GLY A 85 1.44 1.59 6.05
CA GLY A 85 0.08 1.74 6.58
C GLY A 85 -0.72 0.44 6.58
N LEU A 86 -0.39 -0.48 5.66
CA LEU A 86 -0.89 -1.86 5.64
C LEU A 86 0.32 -2.80 5.64
N ALA A 87 0.54 -3.50 6.74
CA ALA A 87 1.67 -4.41 6.95
C ALA A 87 1.20 -5.77 7.48
N PHE A 88 2.12 -6.74 7.53
CA PHE A 88 1.87 -8.06 8.11
C PHE A 88 2.14 -8.04 9.62
N ALA A 89 1.34 -8.74 10.41
CA ALA A 89 1.42 -8.71 11.88
C ALA A 89 2.80 -9.10 12.46
N THR A 90 3.56 -9.90 11.74
CA THR A 90 4.91 -10.38 12.16
C THR A 90 6.03 -9.79 11.31
N ASP A 91 5.71 -8.87 10.38
CA ASP A 91 6.64 -8.22 9.45
C ASP A 91 6.11 -6.80 9.17
N LEU A 92 6.42 -5.89 10.09
CA LEU A 92 5.84 -4.55 10.13
C LEU A 92 6.49 -3.55 9.16
N ASP A 93 7.55 -3.96 8.48
CA ASP A 93 8.28 -3.16 7.49
C ASP A 93 8.13 -3.69 6.05
N THR A 94 7.18 -4.62 5.87
CA THR A 94 6.75 -5.13 4.56
C THR A 94 5.27 -4.82 4.34
N GLY A 95 4.93 -4.11 3.26
CA GLY A 95 3.54 -3.75 2.99
C GLY A 95 3.34 -2.61 2.02
N PHE A 96 2.16 -1.99 2.10
CA PHE A 96 1.75 -0.86 1.27
C PHE A 96 1.77 0.43 2.09
N PHE A 97 2.25 1.51 1.47
CA PHE A 97 2.26 2.84 2.07
C PHE A 97 1.98 3.92 1.02
N ARG A 98 1.62 5.11 1.47
CA ARG A 98 1.43 6.27 0.59
C ARG A 98 2.75 7.04 0.51
N ALA A 99 3.48 6.89 -0.60
CA ALA A 99 4.77 7.56 -0.82
C ALA A 99 4.62 9.08 -0.94
N GLY A 100 3.49 9.55 -1.48
CA GLY A 100 3.15 10.96 -1.61
C GLY A 100 1.71 11.18 -2.07
N ALA A 101 1.34 12.40 -2.44
CA ALA A 101 0.02 12.69 -2.99
C ALA A 101 -0.16 11.94 -4.33
N ASN A 102 -1.21 11.10 -4.41
CA ASN A 102 -1.51 10.24 -5.57
C ASN A 102 -0.41 9.22 -5.90
N GLN A 103 0.36 8.77 -4.90
CA GLN A 103 1.41 7.78 -5.05
C GLN A 103 1.18 6.61 -4.10
N LEU A 104 1.38 5.40 -4.59
CA LEU A 104 1.32 4.15 -3.83
C LEU A 104 2.68 3.48 -3.86
N GLY A 105 3.29 3.28 -2.70
CA GLY A 105 4.54 2.54 -2.54
C GLY A 105 4.32 1.12 -2.04
N ILE A 106 5.18 0.22 -2.47
CA ILE A 106 5.31 -1.14 -1.95
C ILE A 106 6.70 -1.27 -1.34
N ALA A 107 6.77 -1.66 -0.07
CA ALA A 107 8.02 -1.86 0.65
C ALA A 107 8.19 -3.32 1.10
N THR A 108 9.44 -3.75 1.18
CA THR A 108 9.86 -4.97 1.88
C THR A 108 11.14 -4.71 2.66
N ASN A 109 11.20 -5.19 3.91
CA ASN A 109 12.35 -4.97 4.81
C ASN A 109 12.68 -3.46 4.94
N GLY A 110 11.62 -2.64 5.08
CA GLY A 110 11.75 -1.20 5.27
C GLY A 110 12.23 -0.40 4.06
N VAL A 111 12.37 -1.03 2.89
CA VAL A 111 12.87 -0.41 1.66
C VAL A 111 11.81 -0.46 0.57
N GLU A 112 11.57 0.69 -0.07
CA GLU A 112 10.66 0.78 -1.20
C GLU A 112 11.19 -0.04 -2.38
N ARG A 113 10.30 -0.83 -2.99
CA ARG A 113 10.58 -1.67 -4.15
C ARG A 113 9.96 -1.13 -5.42
N VAL A 114 8.74 -0.63 -5.31
CA VAL A 114 7.95 -0.09 -6.44
C VAL A 114 7.15 1.10 -5.96
N GLU A 115 7.12 2.16 -6.75
CA GLU A 115 6.22 3.29 -6.62
C GLU A 115 5.31 3.39 -7.85
N PHE A 116 4.02 3.54 -7.63
CA PHE A 116 3.02 3.90 -8.64
C PHE A 116 2.72 5.38 -8.49
N GLY A 117 3.29 6.19 -9.36
CA GLY A 117 3.07 7.63 -9.43
C GLY A 117 1.98 8.03 -10.44
N THR A 118 1.79 9.33 -10.62
CA THR A 118 0.76 9.87 -11.55
C THR A 118 1.12 9.73 -13.02
N SER A 119 2.39 9.63 -13.36
CA SER A 119 2.89 9.61 -14.74
C SER A 119 3.82 8.43 -15.02
N GLU A 120 4.25 7.71 -14.01
CA GLU A 120 5.21 6.61 -14.15
C GLU A 120 5.03 5.56 -13.07
N VAL A 121 5.60 4.38 -13.29
CA VAL A 121 5.84 3.35 -12.29
C VAL A 121 7.34 3.19 -12.15
N VAL A 122 7.87 3.43 -10.96
CA VAL A 122 9.30 3.35 -10.69
C VAL A 122 9.61 2.10 -9.88
N PHE A 123 10.58 1.34 -10.32
CA PHE A 123 11.17 0.26 -9.54
C PHE A 123 12.48 0.77 -8.96
N ASN A 124 12.66 0.62 -7.63
CA ASN A 124 13.89 1.04 -6.94
C ASN A 124 14.14 2.56 -6.98
N ASP A 125 13.09 3.38 -6.72
CA ASP A 125 13.18 4.85 -6.73
C ASP A 125 14.27 5.37 -5.77
N GLY A 126 14.48 4.70 -4.64
CA GLY A 126 15.53 5.03 -3.68
C GLY A 126 16.96 4.77 -4.16
N GLY A 127 17.18 4.26 -5.36
CA GLY A 127 18.52 3.99 -5.94
C GLY A 127 19.35 3.00 -5.13
N ASN A 128 18.72 2.01 -4.52
CA ASN A 128 19.40 0.97 -3.76
C ASN A 128 19.99 -0.09 -4.68
N ASP A 129 20.95 -0.88 -4.20
CA ASP A 129 21.44 -2.08 -4.90
C ASP A 129 20.38 -3.20 -4.84
N ILE A 130 19.32 -3.01 -5.63
CA ILE A 130 18.17 -3.92 -5.71
C ILE A 130 17.90 -4.22 -7.17
N ASP A 131 18.19 -5.42 -7.57
CA ASP A 131 18.00 -5.88 -8.93
C ASP A 131 16.51 -6.05 -9.28
N PHE A 132 16.19 -5.79 -10.55
CA PHE A 132 14.90 -6.13 -11.12
C PHE A 132 15.04 -7.22 -12.20
N ARG A 133 14.18 -8.24 -12.12
CA ARG A 133 14.27 -9.40 -12.98
C ARG A 133 12.91 -9.82 -13.53
N ILE A 134 12.88 -10.17 -14.82
CA ILE A 134 11.76 -10.86 -15.46
C ILE A 134 12.25 -12.24 -15.86
N GLU A 135 11.57 -13.28 -15.39
CA GLU A 135 11.85 -14.66 -15.73
C GLU A 135 11.06 -15.09 -16.96
N GLY A 136 11.67 -15.88 -17.83
CA GLY A 136 10.98 -16.66 -18.86
C GLY A 136 10.70 -18.08 -18.36
N ASP A 137 10.02 -18.89 -19.16
CA ASP A 137 9.70 -20.28 -18.82
C ASP A 137 10.96 -21.12 -18.51
N THR A 138 12.03 -20.94 -19.30
CA THR A 138 13.29 -21.69 -19.16
C THR A 138 14.51 -20.80 -18.87
N ASN A 139 14.34 -19.49 -18.90
CA ASN A 139 15.43 -18.54 -18.67
C ASN A 139 15.07 -17.62 -17.48
N ALA A 140 15.68 -17.88 -16.35
CA ALA A 140 15.46 -17.10 -15.12
C ALA A 140 15.91 -15.62 -15.23
N ASN A 141 16.71 -15.26 -16.24
CA ASN A 141 17.24 -13.92 -16.47
C ASN A 141 16.87 -13.40 -17.85
N LEU A 142 15.62 -13.59 -18.27
CA LEU A 142 15.16 -13.14 -19.60
C LEU A 142 15.40 -11.63 -19.76
N PHE A 143 15.06 -10.85 -18.75
CA PHE A 143 15.42 -9.44 -18.61
C PHE A 143 15.95 -9.22 -17.20
N PHE A 144 17.09 -8.59 -17.06
CA PHE A 144 17.74 -8.34 -15.78
C PHE A 144 18.29 -6.92 -15.73
N VAL A 145 17.97 -6.18 -14.66
CA VAL A 145 18.58 -4.90 -14.32
C VAL A 145 19.48 -5.12 -13.12
N ASP A 146 20.77 -4.97 -13.30
CA ASP A 146 21.82 -4.99 -12.29
C ASP A 146 21.94 -3.55 -11.73
N ALA A 147 21.27 -3.29 -10.62
CA ALA A 147 21.23 -1.96 -10.03
C ALA A 147 22.59 -1.55 -9.43
N GLY A 148 23.34 -2.51 -8.89
CA GLY A 148 24.65 -2.25 -8.28
C GLY A 148 25.71 -1.84 -9.30
N ASN A 149 25.55 -2.20 -10.58
CA ASN A 149 26.50 -1.87 -11.66
C ASN A 149 25.87 -0.98 -12.75
N ASP A 150 24.60 -0.57 -12.61
CA ASP A 150 23.85 0.21 -13.62
C ASP A 150 23.85 -0.46 -15.02
N ARG A 151 23.50 -1.72 -15.12
CA ARG A 151 23.56 -2.50 -16.35
C ARG A 151 22.28 -3.25 -16.64
N ILE A 152 22.04 -3.55 -17.90
CA ILE A 152 20.91 -4.37 -18.36
C ILE A 152 21.44 -5.63 -19.04
N GLY A 153 20.98 -6.79 -18.57
CA GLY A 153 21.21 -8.11 -19.16
C GLY A 153 19.95 -8.66 -19.83
N LEU A 154 20.09 -9.14 -21.05
CA LEU A 154 19.10 -9.99 -21.70
C LEU A 154 19.70 -11.41 -21.78
N GLY A 155 19.16 -12.32 -20.99
CA GLY A 155 19.66 -13.70 -20.88
C GLY A 155 20.83 -13.88 -19.90
N SER A 156 21.21 -12.87 -19.11
CA SER A 156 22.31 -12.94 -18.15
C SER A 156 22.02 -12.15 -16.89
N SER A 157 22.40 -12.68 -15.72
CA SER A 157 22.39 -11.98 -14.42
C SER A 157 23.73 -11.31 -14.10
N SER A 158 24.71 -11.36 -14.99
CA SER A 158 26.03 -10.77 -14.79
C SER A 158 26.46 -10.01 -16.04
N PRO A 159 25.76 -8.92 -16.40
CA PRO A 159 26.09 -8.14 -17.57
C PRO A 159 27.46 -7.47 -17.41
N SER A 160 28.36 -7.63 -18.41
CA SER A 160 29.68 -6.98 -18.39
C SER A 160 29.66 -5.56 -18.94
N GLU A 161 28.60 -5.20 -19.65
CA GLU A 161 28.43 -3.91 -20.34
C GLU A 161 27.08 -3.27 -19.96
N LYS A 162 26.89 -1.98 -20.27
CA LYS A 162 25.61 -1.25 -20.01
C LYS A 162 24.39 -1.95 -20.58
N LEU A 163 24.53 -2.56 -21.77
CA LEU A 163 23.55 -3.47 -22.35
C LEU A 163 24.28 -4.75 -22.79
N TYR A 164 23.95 -5.85 -22.16
CA TYR A 164 24.53 -7.15 -22.43
C TYR A 164 23.45 -8.14 -22.89
N VAL A 165 23.62 -8.71 -24.10
CA VAL A 165 22.70 -9.71 -24.66
C VAL A 165 23.44 -11.03 -24.77
N SER A 166 22.90 -12.09 -24.17
CA SER A 166 23.53 -13.41 -24.14
C SER A 166 22.50 -14.50 -24.37
N THR A 167 22.92 -15.52 -25.14
CA THR A 167 22.19 -16.77 -25.28
C THR A 167 23.13 -17.94 -24.96
N SER A 168 22.68 -18.88 -24.14
CA SER A 168 23.45 -20.05 -23.77
C SER A 168 23.45 -21.04 -24.97
N GLY A 169 24.63 -21.33 -25.54
CA GLY A 169 24.82 -22.39 -26.53
C GLY A 169 24.40 -22.08 -27.97
N ALA A 170 24.06 -20.84 -28.30
CA ALA A 170 23.71 -20.42 -29.66
C ALA A 170 24.28 -19.03 -29.97
N ALA A 171 24.33 -18.68 -31.28
CA ALA A 171 24.70 -17.33 -31.69
C ALA A 171 23.66 -16.32 -31.22
N THR A 172 24.10 -15.21 -30.62
CA THR A 172 23.25 -14.09 -30.24
C THR A 172 23.05 -13.18 -31.45
N ASN A 173 21.81 -13.03 -31.90
CA ASN A 173 21.47 -12.13 -32.99
C ASN A 173 20.72 -10.93 -32.48
N ILE A 174 21.23 -9.72 -32.67
CA ILE A 174 20.51 -8.47 -32.51
C ILE A 174 20.01 -8.06 -33.89
N VAL A 175 18.70 -8.17 -34.13
CA VAL A 175 18.07 -7.83 -35.41
C VAL A 175 17.42 -6.45 -35.30
N ALA A 176 17.96 -5.51 -36.07
CA ALA A 176 17.32 -4.19 -36.26
C ALA A 176 16.74 -4.20 -37.70
N THR A 177 15.40 -4.19 -37.79
CA THR A 177 14.69 -4.08 -39.07
C THR A 177 14.05 -2.70 -39.19
N SER A 178 14.23 -2.07 -40.34
CA SER A 178 13.46 -0.87 -40.72
C SER A 178 12.49 -1.27 -41.84
N ASP A 179 11.20 -1.04 -41.63
CA ASP A 179 10.18 -1.17 -42.67
C ASP A 179 10.15 0.13 -43.49
N ILE A 180 11.10 0.24 -44.43
CA ILE A 180 11.17 1.36 -45.37
C ILE A 180 10.89 0.85 -46.76
N SER A 181 9.69 1.09 -47.25
CA SER A 181 9.26 0.65 -48.61
C SER A 181 9.90 1.43 -49.77
N THR A 182 10.60 2.53 -49.55
CA THR A 182 11.34 3.29 -50.58
C THR A 182 12.47 4.11 -49.98
N SER A 183 13.68 3.87 -50.45
CA SER A 183 14.94 4.61 -50.29
C SER A 183 15.86 4.14 -49.17
N ALA A 184 17.00 3.68 -49.58
CA ALA A 184 18.13 3.17 -48.81
C ALA A 184 18.54 4.03 -47.61
N LEU A 185 18.01 3.71 -46.45
CA LEU A 185 18.65 4.06 -45.19
C LEU A 185 19.03 2.75 -44.48
N ALA A 186 20.28 2.33 -44.69
CA ALA A 186 20.83 1.19 -43.97
C ALA A 186 20.69 1.46 -42.45
N SER A 187 20.13 0.48 -41.72
CA SER A 187 20.23 0.44 -40.27
C SER A 187 21.72 0.40 -39.90
N ARG A 188 22.27 1.48 -39.34
CA ARG A 188 23.67 1.55 -38.92
C ARG A 188 23.77 1.22 -37.45
N ILE A 189 24.36 0.07 -37.14
CA ILE A 189 24.96 -0.15 -35.84
C ILE A 189 26.35 0.50 -35.92
N LEU A 190 26.53 1.66 -35.30
CA LEU A 190 27.84 2.29 -35.20
C LEU A 190 28.58 1.61 -34.04
N LEU A 191 29.51 0.74 -34.37
CA LEU A 191 30.52 0.26 -33.43
C LEU A 191 31.61 1.33 -33.38
N GLY A 192 31.61 2.16 -32.33
CA GLY A 192 32.72 3.08 -32.07
C GLY A 192 33.95 2.31 -31.57
N ASN A 193 35.11 2.70 -32.05
CA ASN A 193 36.39 2.26 -31.49
C ASN A 193 36.59 2.87 -30.11
#